data_0a1be9b36c7887b6509cf8fbdd0c28aa
#
_entry.id   0a1be9b36c7887b6509cf8fbdd0c28aa
#
_cell.length_a   1.000
_cell.length_b   1.000
_cell.length_c   1.000
_cell.angle_alpha   90.00
_cell.angle_beta   90.00
_cell.angle_gamma   90.00
#
_symmetry.space_group_name_H-M   'P 1'
#
loop_
_entity.id
_entity.type
_entity.pdbx_description
1 polymer ?
#
loop_
_entity_poly.entity_id
_entity_poly.type
_entity_poly.pdbx_seq_one_letter_code
_entity_poly.pdbx_strand_id
1 'polypeptide(L)'
;MTVSCIMEINHSGNVINHNICESIIRSKERLVYDDISDILEDGDNALEERYKDILPDLFLMGELKRILTKRRIERGSLDFDLDEAKITLDKNGIAKRVDIAERRFANEMIEEFMLMANETVAREYFGKIPFVYRVHDKPE
;
A
#
# COMPACT_ATOMS: atom_id res chain seq x y z
N MET A 1 4.45 -12.87 16.14
CA MET A 1 4.13 -11.60 16.83
C MET A 1 4.38 -10.45 15.87
N THR A 2 3.51 -9.47 15.85
CA THR A 2 3.61 -8.23 15.06
C THR A 2 3.17 -7.04 15.92
N VAL A 3 3.46 -5.82 15.46
CA VAL A 3 2.77 -4.62 15.90
C VAL A 3 1.76 -4.26 14.82
N SER A 4 0.51 -4.03 15.20
CA SER A 4 -0.57 -3.70 14.28
C SER A 4 -1.12 -2.30 14.57
N CYS A 5 -1.40 -1.56 13.51
CA CYS A 5 -2.16 -0.32 13.56
C CYS A 5 -3.54 -0.60 12.94
N ILE A 6 -4.56 -0.75 13.79
CA ILE A 6 -5.94 -1.00 13.36
C ILE A 6 -6.61 0.36 13.24
N MET A 7 -7.20 0.65 12.10
CA MET A 7 -7.79 1.96 11.80
C MET A 7 -9.22 1.83 11.33
N GLU A 8 -10.08 2.68 11.84
CA GLU A 8 -11.42 2.90 11.31
C GLU A 8 -11.40 4.14 10.42
N ILE A 9 -11.74 3.96 9.14
CA ILE A 9 -11.63 5.00 8.12
C ILE A 9 -13.02 5.30 7.57
N ASN A 10 -13.41 6.56 7.56
CA ASN A 10 -14.69 6.99 6.99
C ASN A 10 -14.63 7.12 5.46
N HIS A 11 -15.79 7.32 4.82
CA HIS A 11 -15.91 7.46 3.36
C HIS A 11 -15.14 8.66 2.76
N SER A 12 -14.69 9.60 3.60
CA SER A 12 -13.82 10.71 3.17
C SER A 12 -12.33 10.39 3.31
N GLY A 13 -11.96 9.15 3.69
CA GLY A 13 -10.57 8.72 3.88
C GLY A 13 -9.94 9.24 5.18
N ASN A 14 -10.72 9.72 6.15
CA ASN A 14 -10.20 10.15 7.44
C ASN A 14 -10.19 9.00 8.44
N VAL A 15 -9.09 8.83 9.15
CA VAL A 15 -9.03 7.94 10.31
C VAL A 15 -9.83 8.57 11.44
N ILE A 16 -10.93 7.93 11.83
CA ILE A 16 -11.84 8.39 12.91
C ILE A 16 -11.54 7.70 14.24
N ASN A 17 -10.96 6.52 14.18
CA ASN A 17 -10.51 5.78 15.36
C ASN A 17 -9.31 4.90 14.97
N HIS A 18 -8.40 4.63 15.93
CA HIS A 18 -7.30 3.72 15.71
C HIS A 18 -6.82 3.07 17.01
N ASN A 19 -6.18 1.93 16.86
CA ASN A 19 -5.53 1.22 17.96
C ASN A 19 -4.20 0.64 17.50
N ILE A 20 -3.12 0.95 18.23
CA ILE A 20 -1.78 0.42 17.98
C ILE A 20 -1.48 -0.58 19.08
N CYS A 21 -1.31 -1.86 18.72
CA CYS A 21 -1.16 -2.93 19.68
C CYS A 21 -0.24 -4.05 19.18
N GLU A 22 0.30 -4.80 20.12
CA GLU A 22 0.92 -6.08 19.81
C GLU A 22 -0.15 -7.09 19.37
N SER A 23 0.17 -7.89 18.37
CA SER A 23 -0.78 -8.83 17.80
C SER A 23 -0.11 -10.10 17.26
N ILE A 24 -0.94 -11.09 16.97
CA ILE A 24 -0.57 -12.29 16.25
C ILE A 24 -1.39 -12.35 14.97
N ILE A 25 -0.72 -12.37 13.83
CA ILE A 25 -1.36 -12.52 12.52
C ILE A 25 -1.17 -13.93 11.98
N ARG A 26 -2.15 -14.39 11.20
CA ARG A 26 -2.07 -15.60 10.39
C ARG A 26 -2.33 -15.21 8.94
N SER A 27 -1.31 -15.35 8.09
CA SER A 27 -1.48 -15.13 6.66
C SER A 27 -2.46 -16.17 6.10
N LYS A 28 -3.46 -15.71 5.36
CA LYS A 28 -4.40 -16.57 4.64
C LYS A 28 -3.87 -16.90 3.25
N GLU A 29 -3.28 -15.92 2.59
CA GLU A 29 -2.83 -16.03 1.21
C GLU A 29 -1.57 -15.19 0.98
N ARG A 30 -0.73 -15.61 0.05
CA ARG A 30 0.39 -14.84 -0.47
C ARG A 30 0.02 -14.28 -1.84
N LEU A 31 -0.27 -13.00 -1.88
CA LEU A 31 -0.69 -12.30 -3.09
C LEU A 31 0.50 -11.86 -3.94
N VAL A 32 0.28 -11.76 -5.25
CA VAL A 32 1.21 -11.22 -6.24
C VAL A 32 0.62 -9.94 -6.79
N TYR A 33 1.43 -8.89 -6.91
CA TYR A 33 0.97 -7.57 -7.37
C TYR A 33 0.31 -7.62 -8.76
N ASP A 34 0.90 -8.38 -9.68
CA ASP A 34 0.39 -8.52 -11.05
C ASP A 34 -1.00 -9.16 -11.05
N ASP A 35 -1.17 -10.30 -10.35
CA ASP A 35 -2.47 -11.00 -10.25
C ASP A 35 -3.57 -10.08 -9.70
N ILE A 36 -3.24 -9.30 -8.65
CA ILE A 36 -4.21 -8.41 -8.01
C ILE A 36 -4.53 -7.19 -8.88
N SER A 37 -3.56 -6.69 -9.61
CA SER A 37 -3.80 -5.63 -10.58
C SER A 37 -4.68 -6.11 -11.72
N ASP A 38 -4.43 -7.31 -12.28
CA ASP A 38 -5.25 -7.92 -13.34
C ASP A 38 -6.71 -8.12 -12.88
N ILE A 39 -6.93 -8.48 -11.61
CA ILE A 39 -8.28 -8.56 -11.04
C ILE A 39 -8.94 -7.18 -10.95
N LEU A 40 -8.23 -6.18 -10.38
CA LEU A 40 -8.83 -4.89 -10.01
C LEU A 40 -8.90 -3.89 -11.17
N GLU A 41 -8.09 -4.07 -12.22
CA GLU A 41 -8.01 -3.23 -13.41
C GLU A 41 -8.73 -3.88 -14.61
N ASP A 42 -8.49 -5.18 -14.85
CA ASP A 42 -8.87 -5.86 -16.08
C ASP A 42 -10.03 -6.84 -15.88
N GLY A 43 -10.34 -7.24 -14.64
CA GLY A 43 -11.42 -8.17 -14.33
C GLY A 43 -11.15 -9.60 -14.81
N ASP A 44 -9.98 -10.15 -14.51
CA ASP A 44 -9.60 -11.51 -14.89
C ASP A 44 -10.40 -12.57 -14.11
N ASN A 45 -11.39 -13.16 -14.76
CA ASN A 45 -12.29 -14.17 -14.17
C ASN A 45 -11.55 -15.41 -13.63
N ALA A 46 -10.43 -15.81 -14.23
CA ALA A 46 -9.69 -17.00 -13.78
C ALA A 46 -8.95 -16.69 -12.44
N LEU A 47 -8.39 -15.51 -12.32
CA LEU A 47 -7.78 -15.03 -11.09
C LEU A 47 -8.84 -14.74 -10.02
N GLU A 48 -10.00 -14.20 -10.38
CA GLU A 48 -11.12 -14.01 -9.45
C GLU A 48 -11.58 -15.33 -8.82
N GLU A 49 -11.71 -16.39 -9.62
CA GLU A 49 -12.07 -17.72 -9.09
C GLU A 49 -10.96 -18.28 -8.18
N ARG A 50 -9.70 -18.07 -8.53
CA ARG A 50 -8.55 -18.48 -7.70
C ARG A 50 -8.55 -17.82 -6.34
N TYR A 51 -8.86 -16.53 -6.27
CA TYR A 51 -8.83 -15.71 -5.05
C TYR A 51 -10.21 -15.45 -4.46
N LYS A 52 -11.22 -16.21 -4.84
CA LYS A 52 -12.64 -15.99 -4.48
C LYS A 52 -12.91 -15.80 -2.99
N ASP A 53 -12.16 -16.49 -2.12
CA ASP A 53 -12.36 -16.44 -0.67
C ASP A 53 -11.97 -15.08 -0.05
N ILE A 54 -11.16 -14.30 -0.77
CA ILE A 54 -10.69 -12.98 -0.35
C ILE A 54 -11.09 -11.86 -1.33
N LEU A 55 -11.75 -12.23 -2.42
CA LEU A 55 -12.14 -11.30 -3.49
C LEU A 55 -12.97 -10.10 -2.99
N PRO A 56 -13.97 -10.28 -2.10
CA PRO A 56 -14.70 -9.14 -1.53
C PRO A 56 -13.79 -8.15 -0.79
N ASP A 57 -12.81 -8.67 -0.04
CA ASP A 57 -11.84 -7.84 0.67
C ASP A 57 -10.95 -7.07 -0.31
N LEU A 58 -10.52 -7.70 -1.41
CA LEU A 58 -9.71 -7.07 -2.46
C LEU A 58 -10.44 -5.89 -3.12
N PHE A 59 -11.73 -6.06 -3.43
CA PHE A 59 -12.52 -4.95 -3.98
C PHE A 59 -12.69 -3.80 -3.00
N LEU A 60 -12.92 -4.08 -1.71
CA LEU A 60 -12.98 -3.06 -0.66
C LEU A 60 -11.63 -2.34 -0.49
N MET A 61 -10.52 -3.07 -0.55
CA MET A 61 -9.18 -2.49 -0.54
C MET A 61 -8.97 -1.56 -1.75
N GLY A 62 -9.42 -1.97 -2.94
CA GLY A 62 -9.37 -1.15 -4.15
C GLY A 62 -10.21 0.12 -4.04
N GLU A 63 -11.40 0.05 -3.44
CA GLU A 63 -12.23 1.22 -3.16
C GLU A 63 -11.54 2.17 -2.18
N LEU A 64 -11.02 1.64 -1.07
CA LEU A 64 -10.28 2.43 -0.10
C LEU A 64 -9.06 3.12 -0.74
N LYS A 65 -8.30 2.42 -1.57
CA LYS A 65 -7.17 3.01 -2.32
C LYS A 65 -7.61 4.24 -3.10
N ARG A 66 -8.72 4.15 -3.86
CA ARG A 66 -9.22 5.29 -4.65
C ARG A 66 -9.59 6.50 -3.79
N ILE A 67 -10.19 6.26 -2.63
CA ILE A 67 -10.53 7.31 -1.66
C ILE A 67 -9.26 7.98 -1.11
N LEU A 68 -8.26 7.19 -0.74
CA LEU A 68 -7.02 7.70 -0.15
C LEU A 68 -6.19 8.48 -1.19
N THR A 69 -6.06 7.96 -2.40
CA THR A 69 -5.37 8.64 -3.51
C THR A 69 -6.03 9.98 -3.83
N LYS A 70 -7.36 10.02 -3.96
CA LYS A 70 -8.10 11.26 -4.19
C LYS A 70 -7.79 12.30 -3.10
N ARG A 71 -7.87 11.89 -1.84
CA ARG A 71 -7.57 12.76 -0.70
C ARG A 71 -6.12 13.25 -0.71
N ARG A 72 -5.17 12.40 -1.09
CA ARG A 72 -3.75 12.75 -1.19
C ARG A 72 -3.53 13.81 -2.27
N ILE A 73 -4.14 13.66 -3.43
CA ILE A 73 -4.09 14.64 -4.52
C ILE A 73 -4.72 15.97 -4.10
N GLU A 74 -5.88 15.95 -3.45
CA GLU A 74 -6.55 17.15 -2.94
C GLU A 74 -5.71 17.92 -1.91
N ARG A 75 -4.82 17.24 -1.16
CA ARG A 75 -3.84 17.86 -0.25
C ARG A 75 -2.65 18.47 -0.96
N GLY A 76 -2.53 18.35 -2.29
CA GLY A 76 -1.45 18.89 -3.09
C GLY A 76 -0.27 17.94 -3.29
N SER A 77 -0.46 16.64 -3.07
CA SER A 77 0.56 15.65 -3.43
C SER A 77 0.75 15.59 -4.93
N LEU A 78 2.01 15.67 -5.36
CA LEU A 78 2.38 15.43 -6.75
C LEU A 78 2.63 13.94 -6.93
N ASP A 79 2.06 13.35 -7.96
CA ASP A 79 2.35 11.97 -8.35
C ASP A 79 3.42 12.01 -9.44
N PHE A 80 4.63 11.63 -9.08
CA PHE A 80 5.73 11.47 -10.03
C PHE A 80 5.80 10.01 -10.43
N ASP A 81 5.39 9.71 -11.64
CA ASP A 81 5.62 8.42 -12.26
C ASP A 81 7.09 8.36 -12.72
N LEU A 82 7.95 7.93 -11.81
CA LEU A 82 9.37 7.76 -12.07
C LEU A 82 9.65 6.31 -12.43
N ASP A 83 10.26 6.10 -13.57
CA ASP A 83 10.71 4.78 -14.01
C ASP A 83 11.67 4.16 -13.00
N GLU A 84 11.29 3.04 -12.40
CA GLU A 84 12.18 2.24 -11.56
C GLU A 84 12.82 1.11 -12.37
N ALA A 85 14.14 0.93 -12.24
CA ALA A 85 14.86 -0.13 -12.92
C ALA A 85 14.66 -1.48 -12.21
N LYS A 86 14.08 -2.46 -12.91
CA LYS A 86 14.00 -3.87 -12.49
C LYS A 86 15.17 -4.65 -13.09
N ILE A 87 16.12 -5.05 -12.25
CA ILE A 87 17.30 -5.79 -12.69
C ILE A 87 17.05 -7.29 -12.55
N THR A 88 17.05 -8.01 -13.65
CA THR A 88 17.00 -9.48 -13.66
C THR A 88 18.42 -10.04 -13.64
N LEU A 89 18.72 -10.87 -12.63
CA LEU A 89 20.00 -11.52 -12.47
C LEU A 89 20.01 -12.93 -13.08
N ASP A 90 21.17 -13.39 -13.53
CA ASP A 90 21.39 -14.79 -13.91
C ASP A 90 21.66 -15.67 -12.66
N LYS A 91 21.93 -16.97 -12.89
CA LYS A 91 22.21 -17.95 -11.81
C LYS A 91 23.48 -17.63 -11.00
N ASN A 92 24.35 -16.78 -11.55
CA ASN A 92 25.62 -16.37 -10.93
C ASN A 92 25.51 -14.98 -10.26
N GLY A 93 24.31 -14.36 -10.27
CA GLY A 93 24.11 -13.02 -9.73
C GLY A 93 24.56 -11.89 -10.65
N ILE A 94 24.80 -12.18 -11.93
CA ILE A 94 25.18 -11.17 -12.92
C ILE A 94 23.91 -10.59 -13.57
N ALA A 95 23.87 -9.27 -13.73
CA ALA A 95 22.76 -8.60 -14.39
C ALA A 95 22.62 -9.07 -15.84
N LYS A 96 21.48 -9.71 -16.13
CA LYS A 96 21.15 -10.23 -17.46
C LYS A 96 20.31 -9.26 -18.27
N ARG A 97 19.42 -8.53 -17.59
CA ARG A 97 18.47 -7.61 -18.22
C ARG A 97 18.08 -6.51 -17.23
N VAL A 98 17.87 -5.33 -17.77
CA VAL A 98 17.30 -4.19 -17.04
C VAL A 98 15.99 -3.83 -17.72
N ASP A 99 14.89 -3.89 -16.99
CA ASP A 99 13.56 -3.54 -17.43
C ASP A 99 13.05 -2.34 -16.61
N ILE A 100 12.02 -1.68 -17.08
CA ILE A 100 11.28 -0.73 -16.28
C ILE A 100 10.26 -1.52 -15.43
N ALA A 101 10.26 -1.29 -14.13
CA ALA A 101 9.25 -1.85 -13.25
C ALA A 101 7.94 -1.06 -13.44
N GLU A 102 6.90 -1.71 -13.89
CA GLU A 102 5.58 -1.09 -13.97
C GLU A 102 5.00 -0.90 -12.57
N ARG A 103 4.63 0.34 -12.25
CA ARG A 103 3.90 0.70 -11.04
C ARG A 103 2.41 0.56 -11.33
N ARG A 104 1.84 -0.60 -10.96
CA ARG A 104 0.44 -0.93 -11.22
C ARG A 104 -0.45 -0.64 -10.01
N PHE A 105 -1.75 -0.77 -10.19
CA PHE A 105 -2.79 -0.45 -9.19
C PHE A 105 -2.54 -1.09 -7.82
N ALA A 106 -2.14 -2.36 -7.76
CA ALA A 106 -1.89 -3.06 -6.50
C ALA A 106 -0.64 -2.53 -5.76
N ASN A 107 0.39 -2.06 -6.48
CA ASN A 107 1.55 -1.41 -5.89
C ASN A 107 1.14 -0.10 -5.20
N GLU A 108 0.39 0.75 -5.91
CA GLU A 108 -0.12 2.02 -5.38
C GLU A 108 -1.07 1.80 -4.20
N MET A 109 -1.89 0.73 -4.22
CA MET A 109 -2.80 0.39 -3.14
C MET A 109 -2.05 0.12 -1.84
N ILE A 110 -0.99 -0.66 -1.88
CA ILE A 110 -0.15 -0.93 -0.70
C ILE A 110 0.57 0.34 -0.24
N GLU A 111 1.06 1.16 -1.18
CA GLU A 111 1.67 2.45 -0.87
C GLU A 111 0.73 3.38 -0.09
N GLU A 112 -0.52 3.55 -0.54
CA GLU A 112 -1.52 4.35 0.18
C GLU A 112 -1.78 3.83 1.60
N PHE A 113 -1.84 2.51 1.78
CA PHE A 113 -2.03 1.90 3.10
C PHE A 113 -0.81 2.09 4.01
N MET A 114 0.40 1.98 3.46
CA MET A 114 1.63 2.26 4.20
C MET A 114 1.70 3.73 4.62
N LEU A 115 1.36 4.66 3.74
CA LEU A 115 1.30 6.09 4.05
C LEU A 115 0.30 6.37 5.17
N MET A 116 -0.91 5.81 5.09
CA MET A 116 -1.93 5.97 6.11
C MET A 116 -1.48 5.43 7.48
N ALA A 117 -0.88 4.25 7.51
CA ALA A 117 -0.36 3.66 8.74
C ALA A 117 0.77 4.52 9.33
N ASN A 118 1.72 4.95 8.51
CA ASN A 118 2.84 5.78 8.93
C ASN A 118 2.37 7.13 9.49
N GLU A 119 1.44 7.81 8.80
CA GLU A 119 0.86 9.08 9.28
C GLU A 119 0.12 8.90 10.60
N THR A 120 -0.64 7.81 10.76
CA THR A 120 -1.41 7.54 11.98
C THR A 120 -0.49 7.29 13.16
N VAL A 121 0.51 6.44 13.00
CA VAL A 121 1.52 6.17 14.04
C VAL A 121 2.30 7.43 14.40
N ALA A 122 2.74 8.20 13.39
CA ALA A 122 3.47 9.43 13.64
C ALA A 122 2.65 10.45 14.45
N ARG A 123 1.36 10.62 14.13
CA ARG A 123 0.47 11.53 14.86
C ARG A 123 0.21 11.04 16.28
N GLU A 124 0.04 9.72 16.49
CA GLU A 124 -0.24 9.16 17.82
C GLU A 124 0.89 9.46 18.80
N TYR A 125 2.14 9.35 18.38
CA TYR A 125 3.28 9.53 19.27
C TYR A 125 3.89 10.93 19.27
N PHE A 126 3.41 11.83 18.40
CA PHE A 126 3.92 13.20 18.34
C PHE A 126 3.75 13.95 19.67
N GLY A 127 4.87 14.39 20.23
CA GLY A 127 4.90 15.13 21.51
C GLY A 127 4.60 14.29 22.77
N LYS A 128 4.35 12.98 22.65
CA LYS A 128 4.04 12.10 23.79
C LYS A 128 5.27 11.35 24.30
N ILE A 129 6.11 10.88 23.39
CA ILE A 129 7.33 10.12 23.70
C ILE A 129 8.45 10.51 22.73
N PRO A 130 9.73 10.27 23.06
CA PRO A 130 10.81 10.32 22.08
C PRO A 130 10.54 9.29 20.96
N PHE A 131 10.41 9.76 19.74
CA PHE A 131 10.09 8.94 18.58
C PHE A 131 10.90 9.38 17.37
N VAL A 132 11.29 8.45 16.49
CA VAL A 132 12.06 8.77 15.28
C VAL A 132 11.10 9.11 14.14
N TYR A 133 11.24 10.31 13.60
CA TYR A 133 10.45 10.78 12.46
C TYR A 133 11.34 10.92 11.23
N ARG A 134 10.82 10.53 10.07
CA ARG A 134 11.41 10.89 8.79
C ARG A 134 10.77 12.20 8.33
N VAL A 135 11.55 13.28 8.32
CA VAL A 135 11.09 14.62 7.96
C VAL A 135 11.61 14.97 6.56
N HIS A 136 10.78 15.65 5.78
CA HIS A 136 11.16 16.23 4.50
C HIS A 136 10.92 17.74 4.56
N ASP A 137 11.88 18.50 4.07
CA ASP A 137 11.73 19.94 3.92
C ASP A 137 10.68 20.28 2.85
N LYS A 138 10.15 21.49 2.93
CA LYS A 138 9.26 21.99 1.87
C LYS A 138 10.06 22.10 0.57
N PRO A 139 9.46 21.79 -0.59
CA PRO A 139 10.09 22.05 -1.88
C PRO A 139 10.44 23.54 -2.00
N GLU A 140 11.64 23.84 -2.49
CA GLU A 140 12.05 25.21 -2.84
C GLU A 140 11.39 25.69 -4.15
#